data_0636867c6b6f1252bcf505101f76976e
#
_entry.id   0636867c6b6f1252bcf505101f76976e
#
_cell.length_a   1.000
_cell.length_b   1.000
_cell.length_c   1.000
_cell.angle_alpha   90.00
_cell.angle_beta   90.00
_cell.angle_gamma   90.00
#
_symmetry.space_group_name_H-M   'P 1'
#
loop_
_entity.id
_entity.type
_entity.pdbx_description
1 polymer ?
#
loop_
_entity_poly.entity_id
_entity_poly.type
_entity_poly.pdbx_seq_one_letter_code
_entity_poly.pdbx_strand_id
1 'polypeptide(L)'
;PFDEVEAPEERSLWLEADFHFPELLKEDDNATVAPHFAHMRMDSEDGIPRVRYRLEATMGLAGDIEETLLYVLDANEEGVALTTAPVTRHHRNAIQMHYLPARRDPADHITYGANALLGRLLRAVDWELDRGVVQELTDKISESLSSNVSIKAFSEILSTTWKGLHRGTFFSDPKLTFITSEIESLLRHMSVSFTPGHDENLVDFSRLSDGQKSMLYLSLVLSSHAIGRAVLKGESKAFDVKRLKPPSFTLIAIEEPENSLSPHYLGRIVNALDSSIGGADSQALIATHAPSMLRRVEPEHIRYLRLDENRVTKVSTIQLPEKDGDARKFVREAVQAFPEIY
;
A
#
# COMPACT_ATOMS: atom_id res chain seq x y z
N PRO A 1 17.90 -28.65 15.03
CA PRO A 1 19.14 -29.04 15.67
C PRO A 1 20.21 -28.82 14.61
N PHE A 2 21.06 -27.83 14.85
CA PHE A 2 22.22 -27.56 14.02
C PHE A 2 23.28 -28.53 14.52
N ASP A 3 23.46 -29.63 13.82
CA ASP A 3 24.64 -30.46 13.98
C ASP A 3 25.85 -29.59 13.63
N GLU A 4 26.85 -29.61 14.43
CA GLU A 4 28.19 -29.03 14.49
C GLU A 4 28.86 -28.63 13.13
N VAL A 5 28.12 -28.13 12.18
CA VAL A 5 28.64 -27.45 11.00
C VAL A 5 28.94 -26.00 11.42
N GLU A 6 30.18 -25.57 11.34
CA GLU A 6 30.55 -24.16 11.53
C GLU A 6 29.55 -23.28 10.80
N ALA A 7 28.94 -22.32 11.53
CA ALA A 7 28.00 -21.41 10.91
C ALA A 7 28.70 -20.69 9.76
N PRO A 8 28.09 -20.64 8.57
CA PRO A 8 28.72 -19.98 7.44
C PRO A 8 29.04 -18.52 7.80
N GLU A 9 30.19 -18.02 7.37
CA GLU A 9 30.65 -16.65 7.64
C GLU A 9 29.66 -15.61 7.11
N GLU A 10 28.90 -15.97 6.09
CA GLU A 10 27.88 -15.12 5.48
C GLU A 10 26.65 -15.96 5.12
N ARG A 11 25.46 -15.39 5.34
CA ARG A 11 24.20 -15.99 4.94
C ARG A 11 23.57 -15.12 3.87
N SER A 12 23.20 -15.70 2.76
CA SER A 12 22.51 -15.01 1.68
C SER A 12 21.16 -15.63 1.38
N LEU A 13 20.24 -14.80 0.94
CA LEU A 13 18.97 -15.22 0.37
C LEU A 13 18.63 -14.33 -0.83
N TRP A 14 17.80 -14.84 -1.70
CA TRP A 14 17.21 -14.04 -2.76
C TRP A 14 15.73 -14.38 -2.93
N LEU A 15 14.98 -13.39 -3.37
CA LEU A 15 13.55 -13.51 -3.71
C LEU A 15 13.35 -12.90 -5.09
N GLU A 16 12.54 -13.54 -5.92
CA GLU A 16 12.19 -13.01 -7.24
C GLU A 16 10.70 -12.83 -7.40
N ALA A 17 10.34 -11.78 -8.14
CA ALA A 17 8.99 -11.54 -8.60
C ALA A 17 9.02 -11.33 -10.11
N ASP A 18 8.30 -12.17 -10.83
CA ASP A 18 8.22 -12.16 -12.29
C ASP A 18 6.85 -11.60 -12.72
N PHE A 19 6.86 -10.46 -13.43
CA PHE A 19 5.67 -9.79 -13.92
C PHE A 19 5.52 -10.08 -15.41
N HIS A 20 4.40 -10.66 -15.80
CA HIS A 20 4.07 -11.04 -17.17
C HIS A 20 3.07 -10.04 -17.75
N PHE A 21 3.21 -9.71 -19.03
CA PHE A 21 2.37 -8.77 -19.76
C PHE A 21 1.70 -9.44 -20.96
N PRO A 22 0.77 -10.40 -20.74
CA PRO A 22 0.10 -11.11 -21.82
C PRO A 22 -0.80 -10.20 -22.68
N GLU A 23 -1.22 -9.04 -22.13
CA GLU A 23 -1.99 -8.03 -22.84
C GLU A 23 -1.23 -7.41 -24.01
N LEU A 24 0.11 -7.43 -24.00
CA LEU A 24 0.93 -6.95 -25.10
C LEU A 24 0.89 -7.87 -26.33
N LEU A 25 0.43 -9.10 -26.21
CA LEU A 25 0.20 -10.02 -27.33
C LEU A 25 -1.10 -9.69 -28.07
N LYS A 26 -1.99 -8.95 -27.44
CA LYS A 26 -3.22 -8.45 -28.01
C LYS A 26 -3.01 -6.95 -28.22
N GLU A 27 -3.34 -6.41 -29.39
CA GLU A 27 -3.36 -4.97 -29.67
C GLU A 27 -4.44 -4.28 -28.81
N ASP A 28 -4.33 -4.36 -27.50
CA ASP A 28 -5.30 -3.80 -26.57
C ASP A 28 -4.76 -2.49 -25.99
N ASP A 29 -5.54 -1.41 -26.11
CA ASP A 29 -5.20 -0.04 -25.72
C ASP A 29 -4.93 0.13 -24.20
N ASN A 30 -4.96 -0.94 -23.40
CA ASN A 30 -4.83 -0.91 -21.94
C ASN A 30 -3.39 -1.07 -21.41
N ALA A 31 -2.37 -0.98 -22.24
CA ALA A 31 -0.97 -1.20 -21.87
C ALA A 31 -0.35 0.01 -21.13
N THR A 32 -0.93 0.42 -19.98
CA THR A 32 -0.35 1.52 -19.18
C THR A 32 0.88 1.08 -18.39
N VAL A 33 1.00 -0.19 -18.03
CA VAL A 33 2.08 -0.75 -17.21
C VAL A 33 3.31 -1.08 -18.05
N ALA A 34 3.11 -1.73 -19.17
CA ALA A 34 4.18 -2.21 -20.04
C ALA A 34 5.14 -1.13 -20.57
N PRO A 35 4.67 0.07 -21.00
CA PRO A 35 5.57 1.13 -21.47
C PRO A 35 6.57 1.59 -20.41
N HIS A 36 6.19 1.59 -19.13
CA HIS A 36 7.09 1.98 -18.05
C HIS A 36 8.28 1.02 -17.92
N PHE A 37 8.08 -0.28 -18.20
CA PHE A 37 9.08 -1.33 -18.06
C PHE A 37 9.75 -1.72 -19.38
N ALA A 38 9.48 -1.04 -20.48
CA ALA A 38 9.95 -1.44 -21.81
C ALA A 38 11.46 -1.64 -21.89
N HIS A 39 12.25 -0.83 -21.15
CA HIS A 39 13.72 -0.88 -21.14
C HIS A 39 14.29 -1.99 -20.23
N MET A 40 13.44 -2.65 -19.42
CA MET A 40 13.82 -3.76 -18.52
C MET A 40 13.11 -5.06 -18.91
N ARG A 41 12.58 -5.10 -20.12
CA ARG A 41 11.83 -6.23 -20.64
C ARG A 41 12.78 -7.39 -20.93
N MET A 42 12.36 -8.58 -20.50
CA MET A 42 12.92 -9.85 -20.93
C MET A 42 12.00 -10.48 -21.98
N ASP A 43 12.60 -11.01 -23.02
CA ASP A 43 11.88 -11.88 -23.95
C ASP A 43 11.90 -13.31 -23.40
N SER A 44 10.77 -14.01 -23.51
CA SER A 44 10.63 -15.39 -23.06
C SER A 44 10.27 -16.31 -24.23
N GLU A 45 10.53 -17.61 -24.09
CA GLU A 45 10.27 -18.61 -25.12
C GLU A 45 8.79 -18.68 -25.52
N ASP A 46 7.86 -18.39 -24.60
CA ASP A 46 6.42 -18.32 -24.84
C ASP A 46 5.98 -17.03 -25.53
N GLY A 47 6.92 -16.12 -25.82
CA GLY A 47 6.69 -14.82 -26.45
C GLY A 47 6.01 -13.80 -25.55
N ILE A 48 5.68 -14.13 -24.29
CA ILE A 48 5.06 -13.19 -23.36
C ILE A 48 6.15 -12.29 -22.75
N PRO A 49 6.08 -10.96 -22.94
CA PRO A 49 7.04 -10.04 -22.32
C PRO A 49 6.99 -10.11 -20.80
N ARG A 50 8.15 -10.09 -20.17
CA ARG A 50 8.32 -10.21 -18.73
C ARG A 50 9.24 -9.13 -18.18
N VAL A 51 9.04 -8.79 -16.89
CA VAL A 51 9.98 -8.00 -16.09
C VAL A 51 10.18 -8.72 -14.76
N ARG A 52 11.43 -9.10 -14.48
CA ARG A 52 11.77 -9.84 -13.27
C ARG A 52 12.55 -8.96 -12.31
N TYR A 53 12.02 -8.84 -11.09
CA TYR A 53 12.71 -8.22 -9.96
C TYR A 53 13.35 -9.27 -9.09
N ARG A 54 14.55 -8.99 -8.60
CA ARG A 54 15.27 -9.84 -7.65
C ARG A 54 15.72 -9.00 -6.46
N LEU A 55 15.29 -9.38 -5.27
CA LEU A 55 15.83 -8.89 -4.02
C LEU A 55 16.92 -9.85 -3.56
N GLU A 56 18.12 -9.36 -3.38
CA GLU A 56 19.23 -10.08 -2.74
C GLU A 56 19.45 -9.49 -1.36
N ALA A 57 19.60 -10.34 -0.36
CA ALA A 57 19.94 -9.94 0.99
C ALA A 57 21.05 -10.83 1.54
N THR A 58 22.06 -10.19 2.13
CA THR A 58 23.20 -10.86 2.77
C THR A 58 23.29 -10.43 4.21
N MET A 59 23.59 -11.37 5.09
CA MET A 59 23.79 -11.11 6.52
C MET A 59 25.19 -11.56 6.92
N GLY A 60 26.02 -10.61 7.32
CA GLY A 60 27.36 -10.83 7.83
C GLY A 60 27.38 -11.38 9.26
N LEU A 61 28.58 -11.73 9.76
CA LEU A 61 28.79 -12.26 11.13
C LEU A 61 28.33 -11.31 12.23
N ALA A 62 28.39 -9.99 12.00
CA ALA A 62 27.94 -8.98 12.94
C ALA A 62 26.42 -8.83 12.98
N GLY A 63 25.67 -9.53 12.12
CA GLY A 63 24.24 -9.42 11.99
C GLY A 63 23.78 -8.26 11.10
N ASP A 64 24.71 -7.59 10.44
CA ASP A 64 24.41 -6.54 9.46
C ASP A 64 23.73 -7.17 8.25
N ILE A 65 22.65 -6.54 7.80
CA ILE A 65 21.90 -7.00 6.63
C ILE A 65 22.07 -5.96 5.52
N GLU A 66 22.59 -6.41 4.39
CA GLU A 66 22.67 -5.63 3.15
C GLU A 66 21.61 -6.14 2.17
N GLU A 67 20.81 -5.20 1.64
CA GLU A 67 19.71 -5.49 0.70
C GLU A 67 19.94 -4.77 -0.62
N THR A 68 19.83 -5.50 -1.72
CA THR A 68 19.90 -4.93 -3.06
C THR A 68 18.74 -5.40 -3.90
N LEU A 69 18.01 -4.45 -4.51
CA LEU A 69 16.92 -4.73 -5.45
C LEU A 69 17.40 -4.53 -6.87
N LEU A 70 17.28 -5.58 -7.67
CA LEU A 70 17.79 -5.69 -9.03
C LEU A 70 16.68 -6.01 -10.02
N TYR A 71 16.86 -5.61 -11.28
CA TYR A 71 16.21 -6.22 -12.44
C TYR A 71 17.07 -7.38 -12.92
N VAL A 72 16.45 -8.50 -13.26
CA VAL A 72 17.07 -9.56 -14.03
C VAL A 72 16.79 -9.26 -15.50
N LEU A 73 17.87 -9.07 -16.28
CA LEU A 73 17.79 -8.72 -17.70
C LEU A 73 17.98 -9.93 -18.59
N ASP A 74 18.69 -10.95 -18.08
CA ASP A 74 18.95 -12.20 -18.78
C ASP A 74 19.08 -13.34 -17.77
N ALA A 75 18.63 -14.55 -18.16
CA ALA A 75 18.67 -15.75 -17.34
C ALA A 75 18.98 -16.97 -18.21
N ASN A 76 19.62 -17.98 -17.63
CA ASN A 76 19.85 -19.24 -18.31
C ASN A 76 18.56 -20.10 -18.39
N GLU A 77 18.64 -21.26 -19.06
CA GLU A 77 17.53 -22.21 -19.19
C GLU A 77 16.99 -22.72 -17.84
N GLU A 78 17.82 -22.71 -16.80
CA GLU A 78 17.43 -23.07 -15.43
C GLU A 78 16.78 -21.90 -14.66
N GLY A 79 16.67 -20.71 -15.28
CA GLY A 79 16.10 -19.52 -14.69
C GLY A 79 17.08 -18.74 -13.77
N VAL A 80 18.36 -19.11 -13.75
CA VAL A 80 19.37 -18.40 -12.95
C VAL A 80 19.75 -17.09 -13.64
N ALA A 81 19.74 -15.99 -12.89
CA ALA A 81 20.08 -14.67 -13.39
C ALA A 81 21.53 -14.62 -13.92
N LEU A 82 21.72 -14.22 -15.17
CA LEU A 82 23.02 -14.02 -15.82
C LEU A 82 23.43 -12.54 -15.84
N THR A 83 22.46 -11.66 -16.10
CA THR A 83 22.68 -10.22 -16.17
C THR A 83 21.66 -9.50 -15.33
N THR A 84 22.12 -8.60 -14.48
CA THR A 84 21.26 -7.81 -13.59
C THR A 84 21.55 -6.32 -13.71
N ALA A 85 20.57 -5.48 -13.34
CA ALA A 85 20.73 -4.03 -13.23
C ALA A 85 20.03 -3.51 -11.96
N PRO A 86 20.60 -2.50 -11.27
CA PRO A 86 19.99 -1.98 -10.05
C PRO A 86 18.67 -1.27 -10.32
N VAL A 87 17.68 -1.51 -9.46
CA VAL A 87 16.40 -0.82 -9.50
C VAL A 87 16.56 0.57 -8.88
N THR A 88 16.37 1.61 -9.66
CA THR A 88 16.47 2.99 -9.19
C THR A 88 15.32 3.34 -8.24
N ARG A 89 15.51 4.36 -7.39
CA ARG A 89 14.45 4.86 -6.50
C ARG A 89 13.19 5.26 -7.25
N HIS A 90 13.33 5.80 -8.46
CA HIS A 90 12.20 6.18 -9.30
C HIS A 90 11.39 4.95 -9.72
N HIS A 91 12.06 3.89 -10.14
CA HIS A 91 11.43 2.65 -10.57
C HIS A 91 10.78 1.88 -9.40
N ARG A 92 11.34 1.96 -8.19
CA ARG A 92 10.70 1.35 -7.00
C ARG A 92 9.30 1.87 -6.74
N ASN A 93 9.02 3.14 -7.08
CA ASN A 93 7.72 3.75 -6.89
C ASN A 93 6.69 3.35 -7.97
N ALA A 94 7.15 2.71 -9.05
CA ALA A 94 6.25 2.26 -10.13
C ALA A 94 5.37 1.08 -9.71
N ILE A 95 5.88 0.23 -8.80
CA ILE A 95 5.10 -0.85 -8.19
C ILE A 95 4.83 -0.48 -6.75
N GLN A 96 3.56 -0.37 -6.39
CA GLN A 96 3.14 -0.12 -5.02
C GLN A 96 2.48 -1.37 -4.44
N MET A 97 3.04 -1.84 -3.32
CA MET A 97 2.46 -2.93 -2.56
C MET A 97 1.72 -2.40 -1.33
N HIS A 98 0.47 -2.80 -1.18
CA HIS A 98 -0.33 -2.58 0.03
C HIS A 98 -0.47 -3.91 0.75
N TYR A 99 0.17 -4.03 1.89
CA TYR A 99 0.15 -5.24 2.70
C TYR A 99 -0.71 -5.05 3.94
N LEU A 100 -1.67 -5.95 4.12
CA LEU A 100 -2.52 -6.04 5.30
C LEU A 100 -2.20 -7.33 6.06
N PRO A 101 -1.36 -7.27 7.10
CA PRO A 101 -0.92 -8.44 7.86
C PRO A 101 -2.04 -9.04 8.70
N ALA A 102 -1.89 -10.29 9.12
CA ALA A 102 -2.83 -11.00 10.00
C ALA A 102 -2.98 -10.33 11.38
N ARG A 103 -1.88 -9.81 11.93
CA ARG A 103 -1.92 -8.92 13.12
C ARG A 103 -2.12 -7.49 12.67
N ARG A 104 -3.20 -6.86 13.15
CA ARG A 104 -3.71 -5.64 12.56
C ARG A 104 -3.71 -4.49 13.54
N ASP A 105 -2.86 -3.53 13.33
CA ASP A 105 -3.11 -2.14 13.72
C ASP A 105 -2.75 -1.23 12.53
N PRO A 106 -3.67 -1.08 11.57
CA PRO A 106 -3.45 -0.23 10.41
C PRO A 106 -3.51 1.27 10.74
N ALA A 107 -3.58 1.65 12.02
CA ALA A 107 -3.69 3.04 12.43
C ALA A 107 -2.58 3.91 11.83
N ASP A 108 -1.35 3.44 11.80
CA ASP A 108 -0.21 4.16 11.23
C ASP A 108 -0.34 4.42 9.73
N HIS A 109 -1.10 3.59 9.01
CA HIS A 109 -1.37 3.74 7.58
C HIS A 109 -2.57 4.64 7.26
N ILE A 110 -3.44 4.88 8.26
CA ILE A 110 -4.66 5.69 8.13
C ILE A 110 -4.41 7.15 8.48
N THR A 111 -3.40 7.43 9.29
CA THR A 111 -3.08 8.79 9.76
C THR A 111 -2.51 9.68 8.65
N TYR A 112 -2.33 10.98 8.96
CA TYR A 112 -1.68 11.94 8.05
C TYR A 112 -0.15 11.74 7.97
N GLY A 113 0.43 10.73 8.54
CA GLY A 113 1.88 10.46 8.45
C GLY A 113 2.43 10.64 7.04
N ALA A 114 3.71 11.01 6.89
CA ALA A 114 4.32 11.32 5.59
C ALA A 114 4.18 10.17 4.57
N ASN A 115 4.21 8.93 5.06
CA ASN A 115 4.08 7.73 4.24
C ASN A 115 2.68 7.11 4.29
N ALA A 116 1.79 7.63 5.15
CA ALA A 116 0.43 7.12 5.26
C ALA A 116 -0.40 7.49 4.03
N LEU A 117 -1.32 6.61 3.68
CA LEU A 117 -2.11 6.71 2.47
C LEU A 117 -2.97 7.98 2.44
N LEU A 118 -3.67 8.27 3.55
CA LEU A 118 -4.48 9.47 3.70
C LEU A 118 -3.65 10.75 3.51
N GLY A 119 -2.47 10.82 4.14
CA GLY A 119 -1.59 11.97 4.02
C GLY A 119 -1.08 12.19 2.60
N ARG A 120 -0.81 11.12 1.84
CA ARG A 120 -0.42 11.22 0.43
C ARG A 120 -1.56 11.75 -0.44
N LEU A 121 -2.77 11.25 -0.26
CA LEU A 121 -3.95 11.71 -0.98
C LEU A 121 -4.23 13.19 -0.70
N LEU A 122 -4.26 13.59 0.57
CA LEU A 122 -4.54 14.98 0.96
C LEU A 122 -3.48 15.97 0.43
N ARG A 123 -2.21 15.59 0.41
CA ARG A 123 -1.14 16.44 -0.18
C ARG A 123 -1.21 16.54 -1.70
N ALA A 124 -1.85 15.58 -2.37
CA ALA A 124 -2.01 15.58 -3.82
C ALA A 124 -3.23 16.38 -4.30
N VAL A 125 -4.11 16.78 -3.39
CA VAL A 125 -5.24 17.68 -3.71
C VAL A 125 -4.69 19.05 -4.17
N ASP A 126 -5.34 19.66 -5.14
CA ASP A 126 -5.06 21.03 -5.55
C ASP A 126 -5.76 22.01 -4.58
N TRP A 127 -4.96 22.60 -3.69
CA TRP A 127 -5.41 23.55 -2.68
C TRP A 127 -5.26 25.01 -3.10
N GLU A 128 -4.98 25.29 -4.37
CA GLU A 128 -4.59 26.63 -4.81
C GLU A 128 -5.69 27.67 -4.56
N LEU A 129 -6.95 27.29 -4.78
CA LEU A 129 -8.10 28.16 -4.54
C LEU A 129 -8.44 28.33 -3.05
N ASP A 130 -8.16 27.33 -2.23
CA ASP A 130 -8.52 27.32 -0.82
C ASP A 130 -7.48 27.96 0.09
N ARG A 131 -6.23 28.09 -0.38
CA ARG A 131 -5.11 28.64 0.40
C ARG A 131 -5.40 30.02 0.96
N GLY A 132 -5.98 30.91 0.15
CA GLY A 132 -6.33 32.27 0.57
C GLY A 132 -7.37 32.29 1.68
N VAL A 133 -8.41 31.48 1.57
CA VAL A 133 -9.49 31.38 2.57
C VAL A 133 -8.96 30.76 3.86
N VAL A 134 -8.17 29.69 3.75
CA VAL A 134 -7.56 29.04 4.92
C VAL A 134 -6.62 29.99 5.64
N GLN A 135 -5.79 30.78 4.91
CA GLN A 135 -4.92 31.77 5.50
C GLN A 135 -5.70 32.83 6.27
N GLU A 136 -6.76 33.41 5.66
CA GLU A 136 -7.61 34.41 6.32
C GLU A 136 -8.26 33.90 7.61
N LEU A 137 -8.77 32.66 7.60
CA LEU A 137 -9.34 32.03 8.79
C LEU A 137 -8.31 31.79 9.88
N THR A 138 -7.11 31.38 9.50
CA THR A 138 -6.00 31.13 10.44
C THR A 138 -5.52 32.44 11.08
N ASP A 139 -5.45 33.50 10.29
CA ASP A 139 -5.08 34.84 10.78
C ASP A 139 -6.13 35.34 11.81
N LYS A 140 -7.42 35.15 11.55
CA LYS A 140 -8.49 35.46 12.52
C LYS A 140 -8.40 34.65 13.81
N ILE A 141 -8.07 33.36 13.71
CA ILE A 141 -7.82 32.51 14.90
C ILE A 141 -6.63 33.05 15.68
N SER A 142 -5.53 33.38 15.02
CA SER A 142 -4.32 33.92 15.63
C SER A 142 -4.59 35.26 16.33
N GLU A 143 -5.36 36.14 15.70
CA GLU A 143 -5.77 37.41 16.27
C GLU A 143 -6.67 37.23 17.51
N SER A 144 -7.65 36.32 17.42
CA SER A 144 -8.53 36.00 18.56
C SER A 144 -7.76 35.45 19.75
N LEU A 145 -6.83 34.53 19.52
CA LEU A 145 -5.97 33.97 20.57
C LEU A 145 -5.04 35.04 21.18
N SER A 146 -4.45 35.88 20.32
CA SER A 146 -3.55 36.95 20.77
C SER A 146 -4.27 38.04 21.57
N SER A 147 -5.55 38.21 21.33
CA SER A 147 -6.39 39.16 22.08
C SER A 147 -6.84 38.65 23.46
N ASN A 148 -6.68 37.35 23.71
CA ASN A 148 -7.02 36.77 25.02
C ASN A 148 -6.15 37.36 26.14
N VAL A 149 -6.78 37.81 27.20
CA VAL A 149 -6.14 38.51 28.31
C VAL A 149 -4.99 37.70 28.92
N SER A 150 -5.17 36.42 29.13
CA SER A 150 -4.16 35.54 29.74
C SER A 150 -2.97 35.28 28.81
N ILE A 151 -3.24 35.12 27.52
CA ILE A 151 -2.17 34.92 26.50
C ILE A 151 -1.37 36.21 26.35
N LYS A 152 -2.02 37.37 26.35
CA LYS A 152 -1.38 38.66 26.27
C LYS A 152 -0.49 38.92 27.49
N ALA A 153 -0.99 38.68 28.71
CA ALA A 153 -0.22 38.78 29.94
C ALA A 153 1.00 37.86 29.96
N PHE A 154 0.84 36.60 29.49
CA PHE A 154 1.95 35.67 29.36
C PHE A 154 3.00 36.15 28.35
N SER A 155 2.59 36.66 27.19
CA SER A 155 3.49 37.20 26.16
C SER A 155 4.29 38.37 26.67
N GLU A 156 3.67 39.27 27.44
CA GLU A 156 4.36 40.43 28.05
C GLU A 156 5.42 40.01 29.09
N ILE A 157 5.09 39.02 29.94
CA ILE A 157 6.02 38.45 30.91
C ILE A 157 7.18 37.75 30.19
N LEU A 158 6.88 36.94 29.17
CA LEU A 158 7.87 36.25 28.36
C LEU A 158 8.84 37.24 27.71
N SER A 159 8.32 38.28 27.05
CA SER A 159 9.13 39.32 26.41
C SER A 159 10.03 40.05 27.40
N THR A 160 9.49 40.41 28.58
CA THR A 160 10.25 41.09 29.64
C THR A 160 11.37 40.18 30.18
N THR A 161 11.06 38.93 30.47
CA THR A 161 12.04 37.96 30.96
C THR A 161 13.13 37.70 29.94
N TRP A 162 12.73 37.51 28.64
CA TRP A 162 13.68 37.31 27.57
C TRP A 162 14.64 38.46 27.39
N LYS A 163 14.16 39.71 27.38
CA LYS A 163 15.00 40.91 27.32
C LYS A 163 15.97 41.04 28.51
N GLY A 164 15.64 40.47 29.66
CA GLY A 164 16.55 40.38 30.81
C GLY A 164 17.69 39.40 30.59
N LEU A 165 17.44 38.31 29.83
CA LEU A 165 18.41 37.25 29.57
C LEU A 165 19.19 37.45 28.28
N HIS A 166 18.54 37.92 27.23
CA HIS A 166 19.09 38.07 25.88
C HIS A 166 19.37 39.55 25.59
N ARG A 167 20.63 39.89 25.39
CA ARG A 167 21.10 41.27 25.10
C ARG A 167 21.50 41.51 23.66
N GLY A 168 21.19 40.56 22.74
CA GLY A 168 21.47 40.69 21.31
C GLY A 168 20.47 41.60 20.58
N THR A 169 20.89 42.14 19.45
CA THR A 169 20.01 42.95 18.57
C THR A 169 19.09 42.09 17.73
N PHE A 170 19.46 40.82 17.48
CA PHE A 170 18.62 39.83 16.76
C PHE A 170 17.84 39.01 17.78
N PHE A 171 16.66 38.55 17.39
CA PHE A 171 15.77 37.73 18.24
C PHE A 171 15.38 38.38 19.55
N SER A 172 15.21 39.69 19.55
CA SER A 172 15.05 40.51 20.77
C SER A 172 13.64 40.45 21.38
N ASP A 173 12.63 40.00 20.65
CA ASP A 173 11.23 40.03 21.09
C ASP A 173 10.49 38.74 20.75
N PRO A 174 10.40 37.78 21.68
CA PRO A 174 9.65 36.55 21.49
C PRO A 174 8.15 36.84 21.45
N LYS A 175 7.48 36.29 20.44
CA LYS A 175 6.02 36.39 20.26
C LYS A 175 5.40 35.02 20.26
N LEU A 176 4.24 34.88 20.91
CA LEU A 176 3.39 33.73 20.75
C LEU A 176 2.64 33.89 19.43
N THR A 177 2.91 33.00 18.51
CA THR A 177 2.22 32.94 17.22
C THR A 177 1.59 31.55 17.04
N PHE A 178 0.44 31.53 16.45
CA PHE A 178 -0.17 30.26 16.03
C PHE A 178 0.46 29.83 14.70
N ILE A 179 1.29 28.80 14.72
CA ILE A 179 2.06 28.35 13.55
C ILE A 179 1.18 27.49 12.62
N THR A 180 0.10 28.02 12.09
CA THR A 180 -0.78 27.26 11.19
C THR A 180 -1.19 28.05 9.95
N SER A 181 -0.29 28.88 9.42
CA SER A 181 -0.52 29.55 8.15
C SER A 181 -0.39 28.60 6.93
N GLU A 182 0.17 27.41 7.13
CA GLU A 182 0.35 26.44 6.06
C GLU A 182 -0.78 25.39 6.11
N ILE A 183 -1.45 25.19 4.98
CA ILE A 183 -2.51 24.19 4.83
C ILE A 183 -2.02 22.79 5.23
N GLU A 184 -0.76 22.49 4.97
CA GLU A 184 -0.10 21.25 5.35
C GLU A 184 -0.11 21.01 6.87
N SER A 185 -0.06 22.06 7.64
CA SER A 185 -0.15 22.01 9.12
C SER A 185 -1.56 21.65 9.58
N LEU A 186 -2.58 22.20 8.94
CA LEU A 186 -3.99 21.85 9.21
C LEU A 186 -4.30 20.41 8.79
N LEU A 187 -3.79 19.99 7.64
CA LEU A 187 -3.98 18.62 7.13
C LEU A 187 -3.41 17.55 8.08
N ARG A 188 -2.39 17.88 8.89
CA ARG A 188 -1.86 16.94 9.91
C ARG A 188 -2.87 16.59 11.00
N HIS A 189 -3.86 17.45 11.21
CA HIS A 189 -4.92 17.25 12.20
C HIS A 189 -6.20 16.64 11.58
N MET A 190 -6.20 16.39 10.27
CA MET A 190 -7.32 15.69 9.64
C MET A 190 -7.28 14.19 9.96
N SER A 191 -8.40 13.68 10.37
CA SER A 191 -8.63 12.25 10.62
C SER A 191 -9.95 11.80 9.99
N VAL A 192 -10.13 10.49 9.90
CA VAL A 192 -11.38 9.90 9.45
C VAL A 192 -12.29 9.71 10.67
N SER A 193 -13.48 10.28 10.62
CA SER A 193 -14.47 10.15 11.67
C SER A 193 -15.78 9.59 11.11
N PHE A 194 -16.52 8.90 11.96
CA PHE A 194 -17.76 8.22 11.61
C PHE A 194 -18.94 8.77 12.43
N THR A 195 -20.11 8.86 11.80
CA THR A 195 -21.34 9.18 12.48
C THR A 195 -21.97 7.90 13.00
N PRO A 196 -22.22 7.76 14.30
CA PRO A 196 -23.07 6.69 14.83
C PRO A 196 -24.50 6.87 14.31
N GLY A 197 -25.22 5.76 14.09
CA GLY A 197 -26.56 5.78 13.46
C GLY A 197 -27.66 6.51 14.23
N HIS A 198 -27.42 6.91 15.50
CA HIS A 198 -28.46 7.50 16.37
C HIS A 198 -28.03 8.81 17.06
N ASP A 199 -26.74 9.15 17.06
CA ASP A 199 -26.23 10.38 17.66
C ASP A 199 -25.43 11.17 16.64
N GLU A 200 -25.54 12.49 16.65
CA GLU A 200 -24.83 13.39 15.74
C GLU A 200 -23.31 13.52 16.07
N ASN A 201 -22.83 12.84 17.10
CA ASN A 201 -21.43 12.91 17.51
C ASN A 201 -20.54 12.07 16.60
N LEU A 202 -19.50 12.69 16.08
CA LEU A 202 -18.46 12.02 15.31
C LEU A 202 -17.62 11.11 16.21
N VAL A 203 -17.39 9.90 15.74
CA VAL A 203 -16.50 8.92 16.39
C VAL A 203 -15.22 8.80 15.58
N ASP A 204 -14.09 9.06 16.21
CA ASP A 204 -12.79 8.94 15.59
C ASP A 204 -12.47 7.47 15.25
N PHE A 205 -11.74 7.26 14.15
CA PHE A 205 -11.39 5.92 13.65
C PHE A 205 -10.61 5.07 14.68
N SER A 206 -9.92 5.68 15.65
CA SER A 206 -9.21 4.96 16.71
C SER A 206 -10.13 4.10 17.58
N ARG A 207 -11.44 4.43 17.64
CA ARG A 207 -12.44 3.65 18.36
C ARG A 207 -13.03 2.50 17.57
N LEU A 208 -12.66 2.33 16.33
CA LEU A 208 -13.07 1.18 15.52
C LEU A 208 -12.41 -0.10 16.03
N SER A 209 -13.11 -1.22 15.89
CA SER A 209 -12.52 -2.54 16.08
C SER A 209 -11.45 -2.81 15.02
N ASP A 210 -10.55 -3.76 15.27
CA ASP A 210 -9.46 -4.10 14.33
C ASP A 210 -9.99 -4.50 12.95
N GLY A 211 -11.09 -5.26 12.90
CA GLY A 211 -11.74 -5.59 11.64
C GLY A 211 -12.29 -4.36 10.89
N GLN A 212 -12.88 -3.41 11.61
CA GLN A 212 -13.36 -2.15 11.01
C GLN A 212 -12.21 -1.28 10.54
N LYS A 213 -11.11 -1.18 11.29
CA LYS A 213 -9.88 -0.49 10.86
C LYS A 213 -9.29 -1.12 9.60
N SER A 214 -9.30 -2.45 9.51
CA SER A 214 -8.84 -3.18 8.32
C SER A 214 -9.72 -2.88 7.09
N MET A 215 -11.03 -2.83 7.27
CA MET A 215 -11.96 -2.43 6.19
C MET A 215 -11.75 -0.97 5.77
N LEU A 216 -11.51 -0.07 6.72
CA LEU A 216 -11.19 1.34 6.41
C LEU A 216 -9.88 1.45 5.62
N TYR A 217 -8.84 0.75 6.06
CA TYR A 217 -7.57 0.73 5.34
C TYR A 217 -7.73 0.21 3.91
N LEU A 218 -8.42 -0.92 3.74
CA LEU A 218 -8.69 -1.47 2.41
C LEU A 218 -9.51 -0.49 1.55
N SER A 219 -10.51 0.17 2.14
CA SER A 219 -11.31 1.18 1.44
C SER A 219 -10.45 2.36 0.98
N LEU A 220 -9.50 2.82 1.80
CA LEU A 220 -8.55 3.87 1.43
C LEU A 220 -7.61 3.41 0.30
N VAL A 221 -7.12 2.17 0.34
CA VAL A 221 -6.28 1.59 -0.72
C VAL A 221 -7.02 1.55 -2.04
N LEU A 222 -8.23 0.99 -2.07
CA LEU A 222 -9.05 0.89 -3.28
C LEU A 222 -9.45 2.28 -3.80
N SER A 223 -9.79 3.21 -2.91
CA SER A 223 -10.08 4.61 -3.30
C SER A 223 -8.86 5.29 -3.89
N SER A 224 -7.68 5.11 -3.30
CA SER A 224 -6.42 5.66 -3.81
C SER A 224 -6.10 5.12 -5.20
N HIS A 225 -6.28 3.82 -5.40
CA HIS A 225 -6.10 3.17 -6.70
C HIS A 225 -7.07 3.75 -7.74
N ALA A 226 -8.37 3.84 -7.41
CA ALA A 226 -9.38 4.39 -8.29
C ALA A 226 -9.10 5.86 -8.66
N ILE A 227 -8.70 6.70 -7.69
CA ILE A 227 -8.29 8.09 -7.91
C ILE A 227 -7.08 8.14 -8.85
N GLY A 228 -6.07 7.31 -8.58
CA GLY A 228 -4.86 7.24 -9.42
C GLY A 228 -5.19 6.92 -10.87
N ARG A 229 -6.07 5.96 -11.11
CA ARG A 229 -6.54 5.59 -12.47
C ARG A 229 -7.31 6.71 -13.14
N ALA A 230 -8.25 7.36 -12.43
CA ALA A 230 -9.04 8.46 -12.96
C ALA A 230 -8.15 9.65 -13.35
N VAL A 231 -7.11 9.92 -12.56
CA VAL A 231 -6.14 10.99 -12.85
C VAL A 231 -5.27 10.64 -14.06
N LEU A 232 -4.76 9.40 -14.16
CA LEU A 232 -3.96 8.95 -15.30
C LEU A 232 -4.76 8.99 -16.63
N LYS A 233 -6.06 8.68 -16.56
CA LYS A 233 -6.97 8.77 -17.72
C LYS A 233 -7.42 10.20 -18.05
N GLY A 234 -7.07 11.18 -17.20
CA GLY A 234 -7.53 12.56 -17.37
C GLY A 234 -8.99 12.81 -17.01
N GLU A 235 -9.64 11.85 -16.36
CA GLU A 235 -11.06 11.91 -15.92
C GLU A 235 -11.24 12.78 -14.67
N SER A 236 -10.19 12.95 -13.88
CA SER A 236 -10.20 13.79 -12.68
C SER A 236 -9.10 14.83 -12.70
N LYS A 237 -9.48 16.09 -12.43
CA LYS A 237 -8.56 17.23 -12.26
C LYS A 237 -8.41 17.65 -10.79
N ALA A 238 -9.09 16.98 -9.87
CA ALA A 238 -9.08 17.32 -8.45
C ALA A 238 -7.74 17.02 -7.75
N PHE A 239 -6.88 16.24 -8.40
CA PHE A 239 -5.58 15.85 -7.86
C PHE A 239 -4.46 16.17 -8.85
N ASP A 240 -3.35 16.69 -8.35
CA ASP A 240 -2.16 16.93 -9.14
C ASP A 240 -1.40 15.61 -9.40
N VAL A 241 -1.31 15.20 -10.67
CA VAL A 241 -0.58 13.99 -11.12
C VAL A 241 0.85 13.95 -10.58
N LYS A 242 1.56 15.10 -10.60
CA LYS A 242 2.96 15.19 -10.20
C LYS A 242 3.15 15.00 -8.70
N ARG A 243 2.13 15.36 -7.91
CA ARG A 243 2.13 15.18 -6.45
C ARG A 243 1.59 13.81 -6.06
N LEU A 244 0.53 13.34 -6.70
CA LEU A 244 -0.07 12.04 -6.42
C LEU A 244 0.86 10.89 -6.79
N LYS A 245 1.56 11.01 -7.94
CA LYS A 245 2.46 9.99 -8.49
C LYS A 245 1.83 8.60 -8.46
N PRO A 246 0.73 8.39 -9.20
CA PRO A 246 0.08 7.08 -9.20
C PRO A 246 1.07 6.00 -9.62
N PRO A 247 1.06 4.82 -8.96
CA PRO A 247 1.91 3.71 -9.38
C PRO A 247 1.46 3.17 -10.75
N SER A 248 2.40 2.60 -11.49
CA SER A 248 2.08 1.87 -12.73
C SER A 248 1.40 0.54 -12.44
N PHE A 249 1.76 -0.09 -11.30
CA PHE A 249 1.16 -1.34 -10.86
C PHE A 249 0.90 -1.33 -9.36
N THR A 250 -0.27 -1.82 -8.94
CA THR A 250 -0.67 -1.93 -7.53
C THR A 250 -0.86 -3.39 -7.14
N LEU A 251 -0.11 -3.86 -6.15
CA LEU A 251 -0.29 -5.17 -5.54
C LEU A 251 -0.95 -5.02 -4.18
N ILE A 252 -2.07 -5.71 -3.95
CA ILE A 252 -2.77 -5.74 -2.66
C ILE A 252 -2.61 -7.12 -2.07
N ALA A 253 -1.88 -7.24 -0.97
CA ALA A 253 -1.66 -8.49 -0.26
C ALA A 253 -2.41 -8.47 1.08
N ILE A 254 -3.28 -9.44 1.31
CA ILE A 254 -4.08 -9.57 2.53
C ILE A 254 -3.80 -10.93 3.16
N GLU A 255 -3.40 -10.92 4.43
CA GLU A 255 -3.12 -12.11 5.21
C GLU A 255 -4.24 -12.35 6.21
N GLU A 256 -4.77 -13.58 6.22
CA GLU A 256 -5.77 -14.09 7.16
C GLU A 256 -6.93 -13.10 7.43
N PRO A 257 -7.68 -12.70 6.39
CA PRO A 257 -8.77 -11.73 6.55
C PRO A 257 -9.85 -12.19 7.54
N GLU A 258 -9.93 -13.49 7.80
CA GLU A 258 -10.86 -14.10 8.76
C GLU A 258 -10.56 -13.80 10.24
N ASN A 259 -9.31 -13.48 10.60
CA ASN A 259 -8.92 -13.33 12.00
C ASN A 259 -9.61 -12.21 12.76
N SER A 260 -10.06 -11.18 12.04
CA SER A 260 -10.66 -9.99 12.66
C SER A 260 -12.01 -9.61 12.05
N LEU A 261 -12.50 -10.37 11.08
CA LEU A 261 -13.71 -10.06 10.34
C LEU A 261 -14.70 -11.23 10.42
N SER A 262 -15.98 -10.91 10.58
CA SER A 262 -17.01 -11.94 10.46
C SER A 262 -17.07 -12.49 9.03
N PRO A 263 -17.44 -13.77 8.84
CA PRO A 263 -17.52 -14.41 7.51
C PRO A 263 -18.36 -13.64 6.48
N HIS A 264 -19.31 -12.83 6.93
CA HIS A 264 -20.12 -11.98 6.09
C HIS A 264 -19.30 -10.88 5.36
N TYR A 265 -18.32 -10.31 6.05
CA TYR A 265 -17.45 -9.27 5.45
C TYR A 265 -16.43 -9.84 4.47
N LEU A 266 -16.02 -11.11 4.64
CA LEU A 266 -15.06 -11.75 3.74
C LEU A 266 -15.56 -11.74 2.29
N GLY A 267 -16.85 -12.06 2.07
CA GLY A 267 -17.44 -12.00 0.73
C GLY A 267 -17.45 -10.58 0.15
N ARG A 268 -17.67 -9.56 0.97
CA ARG A 268 -17.64 -8.17 0.52
C ARG A 268 -16.24 -7.73 0.13
N ILE A 269 -15.21 -8.18 0.86
CA ILE A 269 -13.81 -7.91 0.54
C ILE A 269 -13.43 -8.54 -0.81
N VAL A 270 -13.73 -9.82 -1.01
CA VAL A 270 -13.45 -10.50 -2.28
C VAL A 270 -14.14 -9.78 -3.44
N ASN A 271 -15.43 -9.45 -3.31
CA ASN A 271 -16.16 -8.74 -4.35
C ASN A 271 -15.61 -7.32 -4.61
N ALA A 272 -15.20 -6.60 -3.56
CA ALA A 272 -14.60 -5.27 -3.70
C ALA A 272 -13.24 -5.33 -4.41
N LEU A 273 -12.43 -6.33 -4.10
CA LEU A 273 -11.16 -6.58 -4.78
C LEU A 273 -11.41 -6.94 -6.25
N ASP A 274 -12.27 -7.89 -6.52
CA ASP A 274 -12.58 -8.36 -7.88
C ASP A 274 -13.11 -7.23 -8.77
N SER A 275 -14.01 -6.39 -8.24
CA SER A 275 -14.54 -5.25 -8.97
C SER A 275 -13.54 -4.11 -9.19
N SER A 276 -12.53 -3.97 -8.31
CA SER A 276 -11.56 -2.88 -8.35
C SER A 276 -10.28 -3.25 -9.10
N ILE A 277 -9.97 -4.54 -9.23
CA ILE A 277 -8.71 -5.09 -9.74
C ILE A 277 -8.92 -5.74 -11.12
N GLY A 278 -9.93 -5.33 -11.87
CA GLY A 278 -10.23 -5.89 -13.19
C GLY A 278 -9.30 -5.44 -14.34
N GLY A 279 -8.21 -4.70 -14.06
CA GLY A 279 -7.26 -4.17 -15.04
C GLY A 279 -5.89 -4.84 -15.00
N ALA A 280 -5.09 -4.65 -16.05
CA ALA A 280 -3.71 -5.15 -16.12
C ALA A 280 -2.74 -4.45 -15.12
N ASP A 281 -3.19 -3.36 -14.48
CA ASP A 281 -2.40 -2.50 -13.60
C ASP A 281 -2.52 -2.82 -12.10
N SER A 282 -3.22 -3.90 -11.75
CA SER A 282 -3.40 -4.28 -10.35
C SER A 282 -3.67 -5.77 -10.16
N GLN A 283 -3.25 -6.28 -9.01
CA GLN A 283 -3.47 -7.66 -8.59
C GLN A 283 -3.71 -7.74 -7.09
N ALA A 284 -4.54 -8.69 -6.64
CA ALA A 284 -4.69 -9.03 -5.24
C ALA A 284 -4.19 -10.44 -4.94
N LEU A 285 -3.57 -10.59 -3.76
CA LEU A 285 -3.21 -11.87 -3.17
C LEU A 285 -3.87 -11.97 -1.80
N ILE A 286 -4.52 -13.10 -1.53
CA ILE A 286 -5.12 -13.39 -0.23
C ILE A 286 -4.51 -14.68 0.28
N ALA A 287 -3.80 -14.59 1.40
CA ALA A 287 -3.33 -15.76 2.14
C ALA A 287 -4.34 -16.07 3.25
N THR A 288 -4.83 -17.29 3.30
CA THR A 288 -5.87 -17.70 4.24
C THR A 288 -5.75 -19.17 4.63
N HIS A 289 -6.12 -19.49 5.86
CA HIS A 289 -6.33 -20.86 6.33
C HIS A 289 -7.83 -21.23 6.43
N ALA A 290 -8.74 -20.28 6.10
CA ALA A 290 -10.17 -20.50 6.23
C ALA A 290 -10.78 -21.17 4.97
N PRO A 291 -11.30 -22.41 5.07
CA PRO A 291 -11.96 -23.06 3.95
C PRO A 291 -13.14 -22.25 3.39
N SER A 292 -13.78 -21.43 4.23
CA SER A 292 -14.88 -20.57 3.81
C SER A 292 -14.50 -19.52 2.77
N MET A 293 -13.20 -19.18 2.64
CA MET A 293 -12.69 -18.30 1.60
C MET A 293 -12.68 -18.97 0.22
N LEU A 294 -12.37 -20.26 0.17
CA LEU A 294 -12.31 -21.02 -1.09
C LEU A 294 -13.66 -21.04 -1.84
N ARG A 295 -14.77 -20.93 -1.11
CA ARG A 295 -16.12 -20.85 -1.69
C ARG A 295 -16.39 -19.55 -2.43
N ARG A 296 -15.55 -18.53 -2.25
CA ARG A 296 -15.76 -17.16 -2.74
C ARG A 296 -14.85 -16.78 -3.89
N VAL A 297 -13.91 -17.67 -4.21
CA VAL A 297 -12.89 -17.47 -5.23
C VAL A 297 -13.01 -18.57 -6.27
N GLU A 298 -12.79 -18.23 -7.53
CA GLU A 298 -12.79 -19.22 -8.59
C GLU A 298 -11.64 -20.22 -8.40
N PRO A 299 -11.87 -21.52 -8.57
CA PRO A 299 -10.87 -22.55 -8.32
C PRO A 299 -9.55 -22.35 -9.06
N GLU A 300 -9.58 -21.76 -10.25
CA GLU A 300 -8.39 -21.47 -11.05
C GLU A 300 -7.45 -20.44 -10.40
N HIS A 301 -8.00 -19.59 -9.52
CA HIS A 301 -7.22 -18.58 -8.80
C HIS A 301 -6.64 -19.11 -7.49
N ILE A 302 -7.00 -20.32 -7.07
CA ILE A 302 -6.51 -20.92 -5.84
C ILE A 302 -5.10 -21.49 -6.05
N ARG A 303 -4.22 -21.18 -5.10
CA ARG A 303 -2.87 -21.73 -4.99
C ARG A 303 -2.74 -22.42 -3.64
N TYR A 304 -2.53 -23.73 -3.66
CA TYR A 304 -2.37 -24.51 -2.45
C TYR A 304 -0.88 -24.68 -2.16
N LEU A 305 -0.44 -24.19 -1.01
CA LEU A 305 0.94 -24.23 -0.56
C LEU A 305 1.09 -25.32 0.52
N ARG A 306 2.07 -26.19 0.36
CA ARG A 306 2.44 -27.18 1.35
C ARG A 306 3.95 -27.41 1.38
N LEU A 307 4.46 -27.83 2.52
CA LEU A 307 5.85 -28.29 2.63
C LEU A 307 5.93 -29.75 2.19
N ASP A 308 6.95 -30.07 1.40
CA ASP A 308 7.33 -31.47 1.12
C ASP A 308 8.17 -32.06 2.26
N GLU A 309 8.60 -33.32 2.09
CA GLU A 309 9.41 -34.03 3.09
C GLU A 309 10.76 -33.36 3.36
N ASN A 310 11.28 -32.59 2.40
CA ASN A 310 12.53 -31.84 2.50
C ASN A 310 12.32 -30.40 3.01
N ARG A 311 11.12 -30.07 3.48
CA ARG A 311 10.71 -28.73 3.90
C ARG A 311 10.77 -27.66 2.80
N VAL A 312 10.65 -28.08 1.55
CA VAL A 312 10.53 -27.17 0.42
C VAL A 312 9.06 -26.89 0.17
N THR A 313 8.71 -25.62 0.06
CA THR A 313 7.34 -25.21 -0.26
C THR A 313 7.01 -25.60 -1.69
N LYS A 314 5.97 -26.38 -1.86
CA LYS A 314 5.38 -26.72 -3.16
C LYS A 314 4.07 -25.96 -3.34
N VAL A 315 3.88 -25.44 -4.56
CA VAL A 315 2.64 -24.76 -4.97
C VAL A 315 1.89 -25.64 -5.92
N SER A 316 0.63 -25.93 -5.60
CA SER A 316 -0.27 -26.69 -6.46
C SER A 316 -1.43 -25.81 -6.92
N THR A 317 -1.93 -26.06 -8.12
CA THR A 317 -3.08 -25.38 -8.70
C THR A 317 -4.20 -26.37 -8.95
N ILE A 318 -5.45 -25.93 -8.84
CA ILE A 318 -6.59 -26.76 -9.22
C ILE A 318 -6.71 -26.72 -10.73
N GLN A 319 -6.48 -27.88 -11.36
CA GLN A 319 -6.66 -28.03 -12.80
C GLN A 319 -8.11 -28.37 -13.09
N LEU A 320 -8.80 -27.46 -13.73
CA LEU A 320 -10.15 -27.74 -14.21
C LEU A 320 -10.09 -28.46 -15.56
N PRO A 321 -11.03 -29.39 -15.85
CA PRO A 321 -11.18 -29.99 -17.18
C PRO A 321 -11.35 -28.90 -18.26
N GLU A 322 -11.03 -29.25 -19.52
CA GLU A 322 -11.15 -28.33 -20.65
C GLU A 322 -12.55 -27.70 -20.78
N LYS A 323 -12.61 -26.56 -21.44
CA LYS A 323 -13.74 -25.63 -21.44
C LYS A 323 -15.09 -26.30 -21.77
N ASP A 324 -16.11 -25.89 -21.01
CA ASP A 324 -17.55 -26.04 -21.26
C ASP A 324 -18.18 -27.46 -21.16
N GLY A 325 -17.60 -28.34 -20.33
CA GLY A 325 -18.23 -29.64 -20.03
C GLY A 325 -18.85 -29.72 -18.62
N ASP A 326 -19.80 -30.66 -18.46
CA ASP A 326 -20.40 -30.98 -17.16
C ASP A 326 -19.34 -31.31 -16.06
N ALA A 327 -18.21 -31.89 -16.49
CA ALA A 327 -17.09 -32.21 -15.61
C ALA A 327 -16.46 -30.94 -14.97
N ARG A 328 -16.28 -29.87 -15.77
CA ARG A 328 -15.75 -28.59 -15.26
C ARG A 328 -16.69 -27.98 -14.23
N LYS A 329 -17.98 -27.95 -14.53
CA LYS A 329 -19.01 -27.43 -13.61
C LYS A 329 -19.05 -28.27 -12.35
N PHE A 330 -19.00 -29.59 -12.45
CA PHE A 330 -18.97 -30.49 -11.29
C PHE A 330 -17.76 -30.26 -10.38
N VAL A 331 -16.54 -30.15 -10.94
CA VAL A 331 -15.33 -29.90 -10.15
C VAL A 331 -15.42 -28.53 -9.46
N ARG A 332 -15.87 -27.48 -10.15
CA ARG A 332 -16.08 -26.15 -9.57
C ARG A 332 -17.07 -26.19 -8.40
N GLU A 333 -18.22 -26.81 -8.61
CA GLU A 333 -19.25 -26.96 -7.56
C GLU A 333 -18.74 -27.80 -6.38
N ALA A 334 -17.96 -28.85 -6.64
CA ALA A 334 -17.38 -29.70 -5.60
C ALA A 334 -16.36 -28.93 -4.73
N VAL A 335 -15.44 -28.16 -5.35
CA VAL A 335 -14.47 -27.32 -4.64
C VAL A 335 -15.18 -26.27 -3.78
N GLN A 336 -16.21 -25.65 -4.31
CA GLN A 336 -16.98 -24.62 -3.61
C GLN A 336 -17.87 -25.22 -2.50
N ALA A 337 -18.39 -26.43 -2.68
CA ALA A 337 -19.25 -27.07 -1.70
C ALA A 337 -18.47 -27.73 -0.55
N PHE A 338 -17.31 -28.29 -0.86
CA PHE A 338 -16.50 -29.07 0.09
C PHE A 338 -15.04 -28.62 0.15
N PRO A 339 -14.77 -27.36 0.51
CA PRO A 339 -13.41 -26.82 0.50
C PRO A 339 -12.47 -27.48 1.51
N GLU A 340 -13.00 -28.24 2.48
CA GLU A 340 -12.24 -28.95 3.49
C GLU A 340 -11.53 -30.22 2.94
N ILE A 341 -11.90 -30.67 1.73
CA ILE A 341 -11.35 -31.89 1.10
C ILE A 341 -10.09 -31.59 0.28
N TYR A 342 -9.81 -30.34 -0.04
CA TYR A 342 -8.71 -29.91 -0.91
C TYR A 342 -7.58 -29.23 -0.18
#